data_e4e3f27706764dcdfd59fa9f84d544bb
#
_entry.id   e4e3f27706764dcdfd59fa9f84d544bb
#
_cell.length_a   1.000
_cell.length_b   1.000
_cell.length_c   1.000
_cell.angle_alpha   90.00
_cell.angle_beta   90.00
_cell.angle_gamma   90.00
#
_symmetry.space_group_name_H-M   'P 1'
#
loop_
_entity.id
_entity.type
_entity.pdbx_description
1 polymer ?
#
loop_
_entity_poly.entity_id
_entity_poly.type
_entity_poly.pdbx_seq_one_letter_code
_entity_poly.pdbx_strand_id
1 'polypeptide(L)'
;RNLPALAQRFSVSVATLHSVPELESLCSGLGVPLISSDETWEVPTDALSTVLDSGMDSAVEAWAGCSGLAEALVACDALHLVSGDGSLALLKHVPDSVAVHLHLLEPHRGLHEDVLHREIDGSPKRSLGLTSALLSRARRRDIEAIRGLTDRPRSAISGNSSYTAARIGDVYGVEAGVLLPSVVSDEFPAEAGLDESSETHDIAEPYAVSVGRAGWVKGTWETVSMLAGSGISLAHVGGGAGEDLARLTQHAESCGVG
;
A
#
# COMPACT_ATOMS: atom_id res chain seq x y z
N ARG A 1 -3.12 12.64 -5.52
CA ARG A 1 -3.21 13.95 -4.83
C ARG A 1 -2.16 14.94 -5.34
N ASN A 2 -0.89 14.54 -5.52
CA ASN A 2 0.18 15.46 -5.92
C ASN A 2 0.23 15.73 -7.43
N LEU A 3 -0.45 14.96 -8.26
CA LEU A 3 -0.37 15.05 -9.70
C LEU A 3 -0.71 16.46 -10.27
N PRO A 4 -1.77 17.15 -9.80
CA PRO A 4 -2.05 18.51 -10.29
C PRO A 4 -0.91 19.50 -10.04
N ALA A 5 -0.30 19.44 -8.87
CA ALA A 5 0.82 20.32 -8.52
C ALA A 5 2.10 19.98 -9.31
N LEU A 6 2.34 18.70 -9.59
CA LEU A 6 3.46 18.27 -10.43
C LEU A 6 3.26 18.67 -11.89
N ALA A 7 2.06 18.49 -12.43
CA ALA A 7 1.74 18.84 -13.82
C ALA A 7 1.86 20.34 -14.12
N GLN A 8 1.72 21.20 -13.11
CA GLN A 8 1.94 22.65 -13.24
C GLN A 8 3.43 23.03 -13.39
N ARG A 9 4.34 22.18 -12.94
CA ARG A 9 5.77 22.49 -12.85
C ARG A 9 6.65 21.66 -13.76
N PHE A 10 6.16 20.49 -14.15
CA PHE A 10 6.92 19.48 -14.89
C PHE A 10 6.08 18.94 -16.05
N SER A 11 6.74 18.46 -17.10
CA SER A 11 6.13 17.60 -18.09
C SER A 11 6.01 16.19 -17.47
N VAL A 12 4.80 15.79 -17.11
CA VAL A 12 4.54 14.56 -16.36
C VAL A 12 3.85 13.55 -17.27
N SER A 13 4.26 12.29 -17.18
CA SER A 13 3.51 11.12 -17.64
C SER A 13 3.28 10.18 -16.46
N VAL A 14 2.16 9.50 -16.43
CA VAL A 14 1.84 8.51 -15.39
C VAL A 14 1.87 7.13 -16.02
N ALA A 15 2.49 6.17 -15.34
CA ALA A 15 2.47 4.76 -15.75
C ALA A 15 1.92 3.89 -14.61
N THR A 16 1.06 2.92 -14.92
CA THR A 16 0.46 2.01 -13.94
C THR A 16 0.10 0.67 -14.57
N LEU A 17 0.23 -0.42 -13.81
CA LEU A 17 -0.32 -1.73 -14.18
C LEU A 17 -1.81 -1.88 -13.81
N HIS A 18 -2.30 -0.97 -12.93
CA HIS A 18 -3.69 -0.96 -12.46
C HIS A 18 -4.30 0.41 -12.77
N SER A 19 -5.02 0.51 -13.86
CA SER A 19 -5.80 1.71 -14.13
C SER A 19 -7.14 1.64 -13.41
N VAL A 20 -7.57 2.79 -12.90
CA VAL A 20 -8.89 2.98 -12.29
C VAL A 20 -9.53 4.20 -12.91
N PRO A 21 -10.88 4.26 -13.04
CA PRO A 21 -11.58 5.35 -13.72
C PRO A 21 -11.25 6.74 -13.15
N GLU A 22 -11.00 6.83 -11.83
CA GLU A 22 -10.64 8.08 -11.17
C GLU A 22 -9.27 8.59 -11.62
N LEU A 23 -8.30 7.69 -11.82
CA LEU A 23 -6.98 8.05 -12.32
C LEU A 23 -7.04 8.47 -13.79
N GLU A 24 -7.79 7.75 -14.61
CA GLU A 24 -8.00 8.07 -16.02
C GLU A 24 -8.65 9.44 -16.18
N SER A 25 -9.71 9.70 -15.43
CA SER A 25 -10.40 10.99 -15.41
C SER A 25 -9.49 12.13 -14.96
N LEU A 26 -8.68 11.90 -13.92
CA LEU A 26 -7.74 12.90 -13.42
C LEU A 26 -6.63 13.21 -14.46
N CYS A 27 -6.02 12.18 -15.05
CA CYS A 27 -4.99 12.35 -16.06
C CYS A 27 -5.55 13.07 -17.30
N SER A 28 -6.72 12.66 -17.78
CA SER A 28 -7.41 13.30 -18.91
C SER A 28 -7.72 14.77 -18.61
N GLY A 29 -8.26 15.08 -17.43
CA GLY A 29 -8.59 16.45 -17.02
C GLY A 29 -7.37 17.37 -16.91
N LEU A 30 -6.20 16.81 -16.62
CA LEU A 30 -4.93 17.55 -16.53
C LEU A 30 -4.13 17.56 -17.84
N GLY A 31 -4.57 16.82 -18.86
CA GLY A 31 -3.79 16.62 -20.09
C GLY A 31 -2.49 15.83 -19.87
N VAL A 32 -2.43 14.99 -18.85
CA VAL A 32 -1.28 14.16 -18.49
C VAL A 32 -1.39 12.81 -19.21
N PRO A 33 -0.40 12.37 -19.99
CA PRO A 33 -0.39 11.05 -20.59
C PRO A 33 -0.45 9.96 -19.53
N LEU A 34 -1.37 8.99 -19.70
CA LEU A 34 -1.47 7.80 -18.89
C LEU A 34 -1.05 6.59 -19.74
N ILE A 35 -0.04 5.87 -19.24
CA ILE A 35 0.50 4.65 -19.84
C ILE A 35 0.05 3.50 -18.96
N SER A 36 -0.71 2.59 -19.51
CA SER A 36 -1.19 1.40 -18.80
C SER A 36 -1.10 0.16 -19.69
N SER A 37 -1.15 -1.01 -19.08
CA SER A 37 -1.32 -2.27 -19.82
C SER A 37 -2.72 -2.33 -20.44
N ASP A 38 -2.83 -2.93 -21.63
CA ASP A 38 -4.12 -3.19 -22.28
C ASP A 38 -4.96 -4.20 -21.47
N GLU A 39 -4.28 -5.09 -20.74
CA GLU A 39 -4.91 -6.04 -19.81
C GLU A 39 -4.55 -5.66 -18.37
N THR A 40 -5.53 -5.72 -17.48
CA THR A 40 -5.27 -5.53 -16.04
C THR A 40 -4.36 -6.64 -15.54
N TRP A 41 -3.19 -6.26 -15.06
CA TRP A 41 -2.29 -7.21 -14.42
C TRP A 41 -2.76 -7.51 -12.99
N GLU A 42 -2.77 -8.79 -12.63
CA GLU A 42 -3.09 -9.24 -11.28
C GLU A 42 -1.90 -9.99 -10.66
N VAL A 43 -1.70 -9.79 -9.36
CA VAL A 43 -0.66 -10.52 -8.62
C VAL A 43 -1.02 -12.00 -8.60
N PRO A 44 -0.17 -12.91 -9.11
CA PRO A 44 -0.40 -14.33 -8.96
C PRO A 44 -0.44 -14.76 -7.50
N THR A 45 -1.55 -15.34 -7.05
CA THR A 45 -1.79 -15.69 -5.65
C THR A 45 -1.75 -17.18 -5.33
N ASP A 46 -1.60 -18.02 -6.36
CA ASP A 46 -1.47 -19.46 -6.14
C ASP A 46 -0.18 -19.85 -5.41
N ALA A 47 -0.20 -21.00 -4.74
CA ALA A 47 0.90 -21.42 -3.87
C ALA A 47 2.25 -21.58 -4.61
N LEU A 48 2.21 -22.08 -5.86
CA LEU A 48 3.43 -22.27 -6.66
C LEU A 48 4.02 -20.94 -7.08
N SER A 49 3.20 -20.03 -7.57
CA SER A 49 3.60 -18.67 -7.95
C SER A 49 4.19 -17.90 -6.76
N THR A 50 3.59 -18.05 -5.58
CA THR A 50 4.11 -17.45 -4.34
C THR A 50 5.50 -17.98 -3.98
N VAL A 51 5.71 -19.30 -4.05
CA VAL A 51 7.01 -19.93 -3.72
C VAL A 51 8.10 -19.55 -4.74
N LEU A 52 7.75 -19.52 -6.03
CA LEU A 52 8.66 -19.18 -7.11
C LEU A 52 8.88 -17.67 -7.25
N ASP A 53 8.07 -16.85 -6.58
CA ASP A 53 8.03 -15.39 -6.75
C ASP A 53 7.80 -14.99 -8.21
N SER A 54 6.88 -15.71 -8.88
CA SER A 54 6.55 -15.45 -10.28
C SER A 54 5.80 -14.13 -10.48
N GLY A 55 5.28 -13.52 -9.42
CA GLY A 55 4.65 -12.21 -9.45
C GLY A 55 5.61 -11.11 -9.92
N MET A 56 6.89 -11.16 -9.50
CA MET A 56 7.89 -10.23 -10.00
C MET A 56 8.15 -10.42 -11.50
N ASP A 57 8.27 -11.66 -11.96
CA ASP A 57 8.56 -11.95 -13.36
C ASP A 57 7.36 -11.61 -14.25
N SER A 58 6.13 -11.94 -13.84
CA SER A 58 4.92 -11.55 -14.57
C SER A 58 4.70 -10.04 -14.62
N ALA A 59 5.07 -9.31 -13.56
CA ALA A 59 5.01 -7.86 -13.56
C ALA A 59 6.04 -7.24 -14.54
N VAL A 60 7.25 -7.82 -14.65
CA VAL A 60 8.23 -7.40 -15.67
C VAL A 60 7.65 -7.53 -17.07
N GLU A 61 7.00 -8.67 -17.37
CA GLU A 61 6.34 -8.90 -18.66
C GLU A 61 5.17 -7.93 -18.89
N ALA A 62 4.36 -7.69 -17.87
CA ALA A 62 3.25 -6.74 -17.95
C ALA A 62 3.74 -5.31 -18.25
N TRP A 63 4.81 -4.86 -17.60
CA TRP A 63 5.43 -3.56 -17.91
C TRP A 63 5.99 -3.50 -19.33
N ALA A 64 6.58 -4.58 -19.83
CA ALA A 64 7.07 -4.65 -21.21
C ALA A 64 5.93 -4.53 -22.24
N GLY A 65 4.71 -4.99 -21.87
CA GLY A 65 3.51 -4.89 -22.69
C GLY A 65 2.84 -3.51 -22.70
N CYS A 66 3.25 -2.58 -21.83
CA CYS A 66 2.66 -1.23 -21.79
C CYS A 66 3.12 -0.39 -23.01
N SER A 67 2.19 -0.09 -23.89
CA SER A 67 2.47 0.65 -25.12
C SER A 67 2.99 2.07 -24.80
N GLY A 68 4.10 2.49 -25.42
CA GLY A 68 4.72 3.79 -25.22
C GLY A 68 5.58 3.92 -23.94
N LEU A 69 5.65 2.89 -23.08
CA LEU A 69 6.42 2.95 -21.86
C LEU A 69 7.92 3.08 -22.09
N ALA A 70 8.46 2.30 -23.02
CA ALA A 70 9.89 2.32 -23.31
C ALA A 70 10.34 3.69 -23.81
N GLU A 71 9.57 4.31 -24.71
CA GLU A 71 9.81 5.65 -25.24
C GLU A 71 9.73 6.70 -24.13
N ALA A 72 8.72 6.60 -23.25
CA ALA A 72 8.55 7.52 -22.13
C ALA A 72 9.72 7.42 -21.13
N LEU A 73 10.19 6.20 -20.82
CA LEU A 73 11.32 5.98 -19.93
C LEU A 73 12.66 6.50 -20.52
N VAL A 74 12.85 6.40 -21.82
CA VAL A 74 14.04 6.97 -22.48
C VAL A 74 13.99 8.49 -22.53
N ALA A 75 12.79 9.06 -22.65
CA ALA A 75 12.60 10.50 -22.78
C ALA A 75 12.56 11.24 -21.43
N CYS A 76 12.36 10.54 -20.31
CA CYS A 76 12.25 11.20 -19.02
C CYS A 76 13.62 11.48 -18.37
N ASP A 77 13.71 12.61 -17.65
CA ASP A 77 14.89 12.96 -16.84
C ASP A 77 14.90 12.23 -15.50
N ALA A 78 13.74 11.94 -14.96
CA ALA A 78 13.58 11.29 -13.66
C ALA A 78 12.30 10.45 -13.59
N LEU A 79 12.38 9.33 -12.89
CA LEU A 79 11.27 8.48 -12.51
C LEU A 79 10.98 8.64 -11.01
N HIS A 80 9.75 8.99 -10.67
CA HIS A 80 9.23 8.90 -9.32
C HIS A 80 8.39 7.62 -9.20
N LEU A 81 8.93 6.63 -8.51
CA LEU A 81 8.30 5.33 -8.32
C LEU A 81 7.70 5.24 -6.92
N VAL A 82 6.40 4.97 -6.82
CA VAL A 82 5.72 4.69 -5.55
C VAL A 82 5.62 3.18 -5.38
N SER A 83 5.99 2.67 -4.21
CA SER A 83 5.92 1.23 -3.94
C SER A 83 4.48 0.72 -3.98
N GLY A 84 4.30 -0.42 -4.59
CA GLY A 84 3.05 -1.16 -4.71
C GLY A 84 3.30 -2.47 -5.44
N ASP A 85 2.27 -3.29 -5.59
CA ASP A 85 2.38 -4.57 -6.26
C ASP A 85 2.90 -4.40 -7.69
N GLY A 86 3.96 -5.13 -8.03
CA GLY A 86 4.62 -5.07 -9.33
C GLY A 86 5.43 -3.82 -9.64
N SER A 87 5.42 -2.78 -8.78
CA SER A 87 6.10 -1.51 -9.06
C SER A 87 7.61 -1.65 -9.21
N LEU A 88 8.28 -2.45 -8.37
CA LEU A 88 9.73 -2.66 -8.44
C LEU A 88 10.17 -3.38 -9.72
N ALA A 89 9.26 -4.14 -10.36
CA ALA A 89 9.54 -4.80 -11.63
C ALA A 89 9.82 -3.80 -12.75
N LEU A 90 9.24 -2.59 -12.69
CA LEU A 90 9.49 -1.51 -13.64
C LEU A 90 10.98 -1.15 -13.72
N LEU A 91 11.74 -1.28 -12.63
CA LEU A 91 13.17 -0.96 -12.60
C LEU A 91 14.00 -1.74 -13.61
N LYS A 92 13.51 -2.89 -14.08
CA LYS A 92 14.16 -3.69 -15.13
C LYS A 92 14.11 -3.03 -16.52
N HIS A 93 13.19 -2.10 -16.72
CA HIS A 93 13.00 -1.38 -17.97
C HIS A 93 13.59 0.04 -17.95
N VAL A 94 13.99 0.53 -16.77
CA VAL A 94 14.47 1.91 -16.60
C VAL A 94 15.93 2.02 -17.01
N PRO A 95 16.28 2.86 -18.00
CA PRO A 95 17.67 3.10 -18.40
C PRO A 95 18.52 3.64 -17.24
N ASP A 96 19.80 3.29 -17.20
CA ASP A 96 20.72 3.76 -16.15
C ASP A 96 20.92 5.28 -16.15
N SER A 97 20.65 5.94 -17.26
CA SER A 97 20.72 7.39 -17.39
C SER A 97 19.60 8.12 -16.65
N VAL A 98 18.47 7.47 -16.38
CA VAL A 98 17.31 8.04 -15.72
C VAL A 98 17.52 8.10 -14.21
N ALA A 99 17.33 9.25 -13.60
CA ALA A 99 17.32 9.38 -12.15
C ALA A 99 16.08 8.68 -11.56
N VAL A 100 16.24 7.92 -10.48
CA VAL A 100 15.12 7.19 -9.86
C VAL A 100 14.95 7.62 -8.40
N HIS A 101 13.75 8.09 -8.08
CA HIS A 101 13.32 8.26 -6.71
C HIS A 101 12.25 7.21 -6.37
N LEU A 102 12.57 6.31 -5.43
CA LEU A 102 11.60 5.37 -4.89
C LEU A 102 10.98 5.94 -3.62
N HIS A 103 9.68 6.16 -3.65
CA HIS A 103 8.88 6.43 -2.46
C HIS A 103 8.32 5.13 -1.92
N LEU A 104 8.98 4.59 -0.90
CA LEU A 104 8.61 3.33 -0.27
C LEU A 104 7.66 3.60 0.90
N LEU A 105 6.38 3.31 0.70
CA LEU A 105 5.34 3.57 1.71
C LEU A 105 5.55 2.76 2.99
N GLU A 106 6.04 1.52 2.83
CA GLU A 106 6.48 0.61 3.89
C GLU A 106 7.28 -0.54 3.26
N PRO A 107 8.21 -1.19 4.00
CA PRO A 107 8.75 -2.48 3.58
C PRO A 107 7.62 -3.48 3.34
N HIS A 108 7.81 -4.39 2.39
CA HIS A 108 6.75 -5.33 2.01
C HIS A 108 6.35 -6.23 3.19
N ARG A 109 5.26 -5.88 3.88
CA ARG A 109 4.84 -6.53 5.13
C ARG A 109 4.67 -8.04 4.99
N GLY A 110 4.07 -8.50 3.90
CA GLY A 110 3.87 -9.91 3.64
C GLY A 110 5.17 -10.71 3.52
N LEU A 111 6.30 -10.06 3.21
CA LEU A 111 7.61 -10.70 3.12
C LEU A 111 8.43 -10.58 4.41
N HIS A 112 8.39 -9.41 5.07
CA HIS A 112 9.30 -9.07 6.16
C HIS A 112 8.67 -9.10 7.55
N GLU A 113 7.34 -9.21 7.61
CA GLU A 113 6.59 -9.27 8.87
C GLU A 113 5.59 -10.45 8.82
N ASP A 114 5.18 -10.92 9.98
CA ASP A 114 4.19 -12.00 10.09
C ASP A 114 2.74 -11.51 10.23
N VAL A 115 2.55 -10.21 10.32
CA VAL A 115 1.24 -9.58 10.59
C VAL A 115 0.14 -9.94 9.57
N LEU A 116 0.50 -10.12 8.30
CA LEU A 116 -0.44 -10.53 7.25
C LEU A 116 -0.69 -12.04 7.22
N HIS A 117 0.12 -12.82 7.96
CA HIS A 117 0.00 -14.27 8.08
C HIS A 117 -0.77 -14.69 9.34
N ARG A 118 -1.45 -13.73 9.97
CA ARG A 118 -2.26 -13.95 11.17
C ARG A 118 -3.74 -13.74 10.88
N GLU A 119 -4.56 -14.49 11.60
CA GLU A 119 -6.00 -14.28 11.69
C GLU A 119 -6.29 -12.99 12.45
N ILE A 120 -7.55 -12.56 12.48
CA ILE A 120 -7.95 -11.33 13.17
C ILE A 120 -7.69 -11.37 14.67
N ASP A 121 -7.68 -12.55 15.29
CA ASP A 121 -7.37 -12.78 16.71
C ASP A 121 -5.87 -12.93 17.02
N GLY A 122 -5.02 -12.75 16.01
CA GLY A 122 -3.56 -12.87 16.12
C GLY A 122 -3.04 -14.31 16.02
N SER A 123 -3.90 -15.31 15.95
CA SER A 123 -3.47 -16.69 15.71
C SER A 123 -2.86 -16.85 14.32
N PRO A 124 -1.83 -17.67 14.14
CA PRO A 124 -1.23 -17.87 12.82
C PRO A 124 -2.20 -18.59 11.86
N LYS A 125 -2.39 -18.07 10.64
CA LYS A 125 -3.15 -18.74 9.56
C LYS A 125 -2.56 -20.09 9.19
N ARG A 126 -1.25 -20.24 9.34
CA ARG A 126 -0.46 -21.47 9.11
C ARG A 126 0.85 -21.38 9.88
N SER A 127 1.64 -22.45 9.89
CA SER A 127 2.97 -22.42 10.54
C SER A 127 3.81 -21.25 10.02
N LEU A 128 4.16 -20.29 10.90
CA LEU A 128 4.98 -19.12 10.56
C LEU A 128 6.37 -19.51 10.07
N GLY A 129 6.97 -20.57 10.62
CA GLY A 129 8.26 -21.08 10.17
C GLY A 129 8.20 -21.62 8.73
N LEU A 130 7.16 -22.39 8.40
CA LEU A 130 6.94 -22.85 7.03
C LEU A 130 6.70 -21.67 6.08
N THR A 131 5.84 -20.73 6.46
CA THR A 131 5.57 -19.53 5.66
C THR A 131 6.86 -18.75 5.40
N SER A 132 7.68 -18.53 6.42
CA SER A 132 8.98 -17.85 6.28
C SER A 132 9.93 -18.58 5.32
N ALA A 133 9.97 -19.91 5.37
CA ALA A 133 10.79 -20.71 4.46
C ALA A 133 10.30 -20.60 3.01
N LEU A 134 8.98 -20.68 2.79
CA LEU A 134 8.38 -20.56 1.45
C LEU A 134 8.61 -19.18 0.83
N LEU A 135 8.59 -18.12 1.61
CA LEU A 135 8.79 -16.74 1.15
C LEU A 135 10.27 -16.31 1.05
N SER A 136 11.20 -17.21 1.37
CA SER A 136 12.63 -16.86 1.45
C SER A 136 13.21 -16.35 0.11
N ARG A 137 12.73 -16.89 -1.02
CA ARG A 137 13.14 -16.45 -2.37
C ARG A 137 12.62 -15.06 -2.67
N ALA A 138 11.31 -14.83 -2.47
CA ALA A 138 10.68 -13.54 -2.71
C ALA A 138 11.31 -12.43 -1.84
N ARG A 139 11.55 -12.73 -0.55
CA ARG A 139 12.22 -11.82 0.36
C ARG A 139 13.63 -11.42 -0.12
N ARG A 140 14.40 -12.39 -0.62
CA ARG A 140 15.73 -12.11 -1.14
C ARG A 140 15.68 -11.21 -2.38
N ARG A 141 14.79 -11.50 -3.33
CA ARG A 141 14.62 -10.70 -4.55
C ARG A 141 14.15 -9.28 -4.24
N ASP A 142 13.27 -9.11 -3.25
CA ASP A 142 12.81 -7.81 -2.78
C ASP A 142 13.97 -6.99 -2.20
N ILE A 143 14.78 -7.60 -1.34
CA ILE A 143 16.00 -6.96 -0.79
C ILE A 143 17.01 -6.60 -1.90
N GLU A 144 17.24 -7.50 -2.84
CA GLU A 144 18.17 -7.28 -3.95
C GLU A 144 17.67 -6.14 -4.86
N ALA A 145 16.37 -6.05 -5.12
CA ALA A 145 15.79 -4.98 -5.94
C ALA A 145 15.98 -3.60 -5.28
N ILE A 146 15.73 -3.49 -3.98
CA ILE A 146 15.90 -2.23 -3.24
C ILE A 146 17.39 -1.86 -3.12
N ARG A 147 18.27 -2.80 -2.81
CA ARG A 147 19.70 -2.54 -2.75
C ARG A 147 20.29 -2.18 -4.10
N GLY A 148 19.90 -2.89 -5.16
CA GLY A 148 20.34 -2.59 -6.52
C GLY A 148 19.92 -1.19 -6.98
N LEU A 149 18.87 -0.62 -6.42
CA LEU A 149 18.50 0.76 -6.71
C LEU A 149 19.53 1.74 -6.14
N THR A 150 20.10 1.48 -4.96
CA THR A 150 21.11 2.38 -4.37
C THR A 150 22.44 2.37 -5.12
N ASP A 151 22.72 1.32 -5.90
CA ASP A 151 23.91 1.24 -6.76
C ASP A 151 23.74 2.05 -8.06
N ARG A 152 22.51 2.48 -8.39
CA ARG A 152 22.25 3.31 -9.58
C ARG A 152 22.69 4.75 -9.36
N PRO A 153 23.34 5.38 -10.35
CA PRO A 153 23.61 6.81 -10.30
C PRO A 153 22.31 7.63 -10.13
N ARG A 154 22.39 8.67 -9.32
CA ARG A 154 21.25 9.60 -9.10
C ARG A 154 19.94 8.92 -8.66
N SER A 155 20.05 7.91 -7.80
CA SER A 155 18.91 7.30 -7.15
C SER A 155 18.73 7.83 -5.73
N ALA A 156 17.48 7.77 -5.24
CA ALA A 156 17.13 8.11 -3.87
C ALA A 156 15.96 7.25 -3.41
N ILE A 157 15.93 6.94 -2.12
CA ILE A 157 14.81 6.23 -1.47
C ILE A 157 14.26 7.12 -0.37
N SER A 158 12.95 7.17 -0.23
CA SER A 158 12.29 7.84 0.89
C SER A 158 11.16 7.00 1.46
N GLY A 159 10.98 7.09 2.77
CA GLY A 159 9.79 6.61 3.47
C GLY A 159 8.77 7.74 3.65
N ASN A 160 7.51 7.38 3.91
CA ASN A 160 6.42 8.32 4.18
C ASN A 160 6.49 8.95 5.59
N SER A 161 7.41 8.51 6.43
CA SER A 161 7.64 9.00 7.78
C SER A 161 9.05 8.64 8.25
N SER A 162 9.53 9.25 9.34
CA SER A 162 10.79 8.88 9.97
C SER A 162 10.78 7.42 10.47
N TYR A 163 9.63 6.94 10.92
CA TYR A 163 9.46 5.53 11.29
C TYR A 163 9.69 4.61 10.07
N THR A 164 9.04 4.90 8.95
CA THR A 164 9.22 4.11 7.73
C THR A 164 10.65 4.19 7.20
N ALA A 165 11.28 5.36 7.24
CA ALA A 165 12.68 5.50 6.83
C ALA A 165 13.61 4.63 7.70
N ALA A 166 13.42 4.61 9.02
CA ALA A 166 14.16 3.72 9.92
C ALA A 166 13.91 2.23 9.59
N ARG A 167 12.65 1.84 9.37
CA ARG A 167 12.28 0.47 8.97
C ARG A 167 12.91 0.03 7.65
N ILE A 168 13.04 0.95 6.68
CA ILE A 168 13.76 0.70 5.42
C ILE A 168 15.23 0.36 5.71
N GLY A 169 15.86 1.12 6.61
CA GLY A 169 17.22 0.84 7.06
C GLY A 169 17.34 -0.55 7.71
N ASP A 170 16.44 -0.87 8.63
CA ASP A 170 16.43 -2.16 9.34
C ASP A 170 16.25 -3.36 8.39
N VAL A 171 15.33 -3.25 7.43
CA VAL A 171 14.97 -4.37 6.56
C VAL A 171 15.94 -4.53 5.39
N TYR A 172 16.27 -3.43 4.73
CA TYR A 172 17.05 -3.46 3.49
C TYR A 172 18.53 -3.11 3.68
N GLY A 173 18.88 -2.50 4.80
CA GLY A 173 20.27 -2.06 5.07
C GLY A 173 20.69 -0.87 4.19
N VAL A 174 19.72 -0.03 3.78
CA VAL A 174 19.96 1.15 2.94
C VAL A 174 19.52 2.43 3.65
N GLU A 175 20.13 3.55 3.31
CA GLU A 175 19.69 4.86 3.81
C GLU A 175 18.46 5.34 3.06
N ALA A 176 17.48 5.88 3.79
CA ALA A 176 16.26 6.45 3.24
C ALA A 176 15.99 7.84 3.85
N GLY A 177 15.61 8.77 2.98
CA GLY A 177 15.08 10.06 3.39
C GLY A 177 13.62 9.97 3.87
N VAL A 178 13.04 11.10 4.23
CA VAL A 178 11.62 11.22 4.60
C VAL A 178 10.92 12.13 3.61
N LEU A 179 9.87 11.62 2.97
CA LEU A 179 8.95 12.39 2.15
C LEU A 179 7.55 12.25 2.74
N LEU A 180 7.14 13.25 3.52
CA LEU A 180 5.83 13.22 4.16
C LEU A 180 4.70 13.32 3.12
N PRO A 181 3.60 12.57 3.30
CA PRO A 181 2.43 12.70 2.45
C PRO A 181 1.83 14.12 2.61
N SER A 182 1.49 14.74 1.49
CA SER A 182 0.77 16.01 1.52
C SER A 182 -0.70 15.80 1.84
N VAL A 183 -1.27 16.73 2.61
CA VAL A 183 -2.71 16.83 2.85
C VAL A 183 -3.21 18.07 2.13
N VAL A 184 -4.24 17.94 1.31
CA VAL A 184 -4.90 19.08 0.66
C VAL A 184 -5.98 19.57 1.62
N SER A 185 -5.79 20.80 2.15
CA SER A 185 -6.70 21.38 3.15
C SER A 185 -8.13 21.56 2.63
N ASP A 186 -8.28 21.76 1.31
CA ASP A 186 -9.59 21.96 0.69
C ASP A 186 -10.45 20.68 0.63
N GLU A 187 -9.85 19.50 0.85
CA GLU A 187 -10.59 18.25 1.02
C GLU A 187 -11.32 18.17 2.37
N PHE A 188 -10.98 19.05 3.30
CA PHE A 188 -11.61 19.15 4.62
C PHE A 188 -12.16 20.57 4.78
N PRO A 189 -13.32 20.91 4.18
CA PRO A 189 -13.92 22.21 4.40
C PRO A 189 -14.15 22.39 5.90
N ALA A 190 -13.74 23.53 6.42
CA ALA A 190 -13.84 23.87 7.85
C ALA A 190 -15.31 23.84 8.37
N GLU A 191 -16.24 23.84 7.46
CA GLU A 191 -17.68 23.73 7.68
C GLU A 191 -18.26 22.62 6.75
N ALA A 192 -17.76 21.40 6.84
CA ALA A 192 -18.60 20.28 6.49
C ALA A 192 -19.70 20.26 7.56
N GLY A 193 -20.75 21.05 7.33
CA GLY A 193 -21.95 20.96 8.12
C GLY A 193 -22.32 19.46 8.16
N LEU A 194 -22.46 18.94 9.36
CA LEU A 194 -23.02 17.60 9.52
C LEU A 194 -24.32 17.63 8.72
N ASP A 195 -24.34 16.94 7.59
CA ASP A 195 -25.57 16.78 6.83
C ASP A 195 -26.54 16.11 7.79
N GLU A 196 -27.58 16.85 8.21
CA GLU A 196 -28.61 16.33 9.12
C GLU A 196 -29.31 15.10 8.54
N SER A 197 -29.09 14.80 7.25
CA SER A 197 -29.54 13.57 6.58
C SER A 197 -28.61 12.37 6.79
N SER A 198 -27.41 12.55 7.41
CA SER A 198 -26.57 11.43 7.75
C SER A 198 -27.30 10.56 8.78
N GLU A 199 -27.50 9.28 8.48
CA GLU A 199 -28.06 8.31 9.41
C GLU A 199 -27.28 8.37 10.72
N THR A 200 -27.89 9.03 11.73
CA THR A 200 -27.34 9.01 13.09
C THR A 200 -27.56 7.62 13.62
N HIS A 201 -26.50 6.81 13.64
CA HIS A 201 -26.53 5.57 14.38
C HIS A 201 -26.70 5.92 15.86
N ASP A 202 -27.78 5.47 16.48
CA ASP A 202 -27.98 5.58 17.93
C ASP A 202 -26.93 4.70 18.63
N ILE A 203 -25.74 5.26 18.84
CA ILE A 203 -24.69 4.59 19.60
C ILE A 203 -24.82 5.01 21.06
N ALA A 204 -24.97 4.03 21.94
CA ALA A 204 -25.07 4.29 23.38
C ALA A 204 -23.80 4.96 23.89
N GLU A 205 -23.97 6.08 24.58
CA GLU A 205 -22.85 6.78 25.24
C GLU A 205 -22.53 6.18 26.63
N PRO A 206 -21.25 6.15 27.02
CA PRO A 206 -20.07 6.60 26.28
C PRO A 206 -19.64 5.61 25.22
N TYR A 207 -19.06 6.09 24.12
CA TYR A 207 -18.54 5.23 23.04
C TYR A 207 -17.11 5.61 22.64
N ALA A 208 -16.37 4.62 22.11
CA ALA A 208 -15.09 4.79 21.45
C ALA A 208 -15.26 4.65 19.92
N VAL A 209 -14.43 5.34 19.16
CA VAL A 209 -14.41 5.23 17.69
C VAL A 209 -13.12 4.56 17.23
N SER A 210 -13.25 3.53 16.40
CA SER A 210 -12.13 2.90 15.71
C SER A 210 -12.29 3.08 14.21
N VAL A 211 -11.27 3.60 13.53
CA VAL A 211 -11.29 3.84 12.08
C VAL A 211 -10.23 2.99 11.40
N GLY A 212 -10.63 2.14 10.46
CA GLY A 212 -9.69 1.33 9.69
C GLY A 212 -10.30 0.00 9.22
N ARG A 213 -9.51 -0.76 8.46
CA ARG A 213 -9.92 -2.10 8.07
C ARG A 213 -9.91 -3.04 9.28
N ALA A 214 -10.95 -3.87 9.45
CA ALA A 214 -10.93 -4.95 10.42
C ALA A 214 -9.81 -5.93 10.07
N GLY A 215 -8.95 -6.23 11.04
CA GLY A 215 -7.82 -7.14 10.88
C GLY A 215 -6.78 -7.00 11.97
N TRP A 216 -5.98 -8.04 12.18
CA TRP A 216 -4.92 -8.08 13.18
C TRP A 216 -3.98 -6.88 13.12
N VAL A 217 -3.55 -6.51 11.92
CA VAL A 217 -2.60 -5.40 11.68
C VAL A 217 -3.09 -4.03 12.16
N LYS A 218 -4.40 -3.88 12.35
CA LYS A 218 -5.04 -2.63 12.81
C LYS A 218 -5.44 -2.67 14.29
N GLY A 219 -5.19 -3.78 14.97
CA GLY A 219 -5.50 -3.91 16.40
C GLY A 219 -6.99 -3.90 16.72
N THR A 220 -7.86 -4.23 15.75
CA THR A 220 -9.33 -4.16 15.97
C THR A 220 -9.80 -5.18 16.98
N TRP A 221 -9.22 -6.37 17.02
CA TRP A 221 -9.51 -7.40 18.01
C TRP A 221 -9.10 -6.97 19.43
N GLU A 222 -7.91 -6.43 19.56
CA GLU A 222 -7.39 -5.90 20.83
C GLU A 222 -8.21 -4.71 21.31
N THR A 223 -8.67 -3.84 20.39
CA THR A 223 -9.54 -2.71 20.74
C THR A 223 -10.82 -3.20 21.41
N VAL A 224 -11.48 -4.20 20.84
CA VAL A 224 -12.67 -4.84 21.46
C VAL A 224 -12.31 -5.42 22.83
N SER A 225 -11.21 -6.19 22.92
CA SER A 225 -10.78 -6.82 24.17
C SER A 225 -10.48 -5.79 25.28
N MET A 226 -9.92 -4.63 24.91
CA MET A 226 -9.62 -3.54 25.88
C MET A 226 -10.89 -2.89 26.43
N LEU A 227 -11.98 -2.88 25.68
CA LEU A 227 -13.26 -2.31 26.09
C LEU A 227 -14.12 -3.28 26.92
N ALA A 228 -13.74 -4.56 27.01
CA ALA A 228 -14.47 -5.55 27.77
C ALA A 228 -14.68 -5.12 29.23
N GLY A 229 -15.94 -5.11 29.68
CA GLY A 229 -16.31 -4.72 31.04
C GLY A 229 -16.20 -3.22 31.34
N SER A 230 -15.87 -2.36 30.38
CA SER A 230 -15.77 -0.92 30.58
C SER A 230 -17.13 -0.20 30.57
N GLY A 231 -18.16 -0.80 29.98
CA GLY A 231 -19.44 -0.14 29.71
C GLY A 231 -19.39 0.88 28.55
N ILE A 232 -18.28 0.86 27.77
CA ILE A 232 -18.10 1.73 26.60
C ILE A 232 -18.45 0.96 25.34
N SER A 233 -19.33 1.50 24.49
CA SER A 233 -19.65 0.96 23.18
C SER A 233 -18.54 1.24 22.16
N LEU A 234 -18.44 0.45 21.09
CA LEU A 234 -17.45 0.64 20.03
C LEU A 234 -18.12 0.91 18.69
N ALA A 235 -17.92 2.11 18.17
CA ALA A 235 -18.22 2.43 16.77
C ALA A 235 -17.01 2.10 15.89
N HIS A 236 -17.08 1.04 15.08
CA HIS A 236 -16.04 0.69 14.13
C HIS A 236 -16.39 1.19 12.73
N VAL A 237 -15.60 2.12 12.21
CA VAL A 237 -15.77 2.69 10.86
C VAL A 237 -14.70 2.11 9.93
N GLY A 238 -15.13 1.25 9.01
CA GLY A 238 -14.23 0.63 8.03
C GLY A 238 -14.72 -0.72 7.54
N GLY A 239 -14.08 -1.19 6.46
CA GLY A 239 -14.38 -2.50 5.87
C GLY A 239 -13.47 -3.60 6.40
N GLY A 240 -13.58 -4.78 5.78
CA GLY A 240 -12.75 -5.95 6.06
C GLY A 240 -13.23 -7.14 5.24
N ALA A 241 -12.55 -8.28 5.33
CA ALA A 241 -13.10 -9.53 4.83
C ALA A 241 -14.37 -9.87 5.63
N GLY A 242 -15.41 -10.37 4.95
CA GLY A 242 -16.68 -10.69 5.62
C GLY A 242 -16.51 -11.65 6.81
N GLU A 243 -15.59 -12.61 6.70
CA GLU A 243 -15.26 -13.53 7.78
C GLU A 243 -14.61 -12.82 8.98
N ASP A 244 -13.68 -11.90 8.72
CA ASP A 244 -13.02 -11.12 9.79
C ASP A 244 -14.02 -10.22 10.52
N LEU A 245 -14.94 -9.58 9.78
CA LEU A 245 -16.00 -8.76 10.37
C LEU A 245 -16.95 -9.60 11.23
N ALA A 246 -17.37 -10.77 10.74
CA ALA A 246 -18.23 -11.68 11.52
C ALA A 246 -17.55 -12.16 12.81
N ARG A 247 -16.27 -12.51 12.75
CA ARG A 247 -15.49 -12.91 13.94
C ARG A 247 -15.32 -11.75 14.91
N LEU A 248 -15.09 -10.53 14.40
CA LEU A 248 -14.97 -9.33 15.24
C LEU A 248 -16.29 -9.03 15.99
N THR A 249 -17.44 -9.12 15.27
CA THR A 249 -18.77 -8.95 15.87
C THR A 249 -19.02 -9.99 16.97
N GLN A 250 -18.76 -11.26 16.69
CA GLN A 250 -18.90 -12.32 17.69
C GLN A 250 -18.00 -12.09 18.91
N HIS A 251 -16.78 -11.59 18.69
CA HIS A 251 -15.89 -11.26 19.79
C HIS A 251 -16.42 -10.09 20.63
N ALA A 252 -16.94 -9.03 19.98
CA ALA A 252 -17.56 -7.90 20.66
C ALA A 252 -18.74 -8.35 21.55
N GLU A 253 -19.63 -9.17 21.00
CA GLU A 253 -20.75 -9.76 21.76
C GLU A 253 -20.24 -10.56 22.98
N SER A 254 -19.20 -11.38 22.82
CA SER A 254 -18.61 -12.16 23.89
C SER A 254 -17.97 -11.33 25.00
N CYS A 255 -17.48 -10.14 24.64
CA CYS A 255 -16.89 -9.17 25.56
C CYS A 255 -17.91 -8.20 26.16
N GLY A 256 -19.18 -8.26 25.75
CA GLY A 256 -20.22 -7.32 26.17
C GLY A 256 -19.95 -5.88 25.68
N VAL A 257 -19.33 -5.75 24.52
CA VAL A 257 -19.07 -4.46 23.83
C VAL A 257 -20.14 -4.32 22.74
N GLY A 258 -20.96 -3.28 22.86
CA GLY A 258 -22.02 -2.96 21.90
C GLY A 258 -21.60 -1.96 20.85
#